data_28ea7530136f888b37911a262e94927c
#
_entry.id   28ea7530136f888b37911a262e94927c
#
_cell.length_a   1.000
_cell.length_b   1.000
_cell.length_c   1.000
_cell.angle_alpha   90.00
_cell.angle_beta   90.00
_cell.angle_gamma   90.00
#
_symmetry.space_group_name_H-M   'P 1'
#
loop_
_entity.id
_entity.type
_entity.pdbx_description
1 polymer ?
#
loop_
_entity_poly.entity_id
_entity_poly.type
_entity_poly.pdbx_seq_one_letter_code
_entity_poly.pdbx_strand_id
1 'polypeptide(L)'
;MKQKSLNSKGVKVVLVALLMGALSCKEAPKEQPKDVGTPEVSMKATEPFFKLSLAQWSMHKMVREDGVDPYTFAEKAKNWGFTGLEYVSALYYKELEAANFSKEAMASFVEKCNAESKKHGMQNVLIMIDGQGDLATPDAQKRKKAVENHYKWVDAAADMGCHAIRVNLSGSKVPDEWVASSVDGLTQLATYAKDKNIEVLVENHGGLSSNAVMLAEVMTKVNMDNCGTLPDFGNFCIERSKDGCAQEYDIYKGISELMPHALAVSAKSYNFDAEGNETKLDYPRILKIVKDAGYTGFIGVEYEGSVLSEEQGIIATRDLLIKAGKELN
;
A
#
# COMPACT_ATOMS: atom_id res chain seq x y z
N MET A 1 5.58 -62.58 -25.03
CA MET A 1 5.50 -63.85 -24.31
C MET A 1 4.79 -63.62 -22.96
N LYS A 2 3.61 -64.26 -22.86
CA LYS A 2 2.94 -64.91 -21.72
C LYS A 2 3.01 -64.20 -20.38
N GLN A 3 1.90 -63.54 -19.94
CA GLN A 3 0.75 -64.12 -19.19
C GLN A 3 1.14 -64.89 -17.92
N LYS A 4 0.65 -64.44 -16.76
CA LYS A 4 -0.25 -65.25 -15.93
C LYS A 4 -0.87 -64.43 -14.78
N SER A 5 -2.16 -64.48 -14.75
CA SER A 5 -3.13 -64.27 -13.73
C SER A 5 -3.01 -65.32 -12.60
N LEU A 6 -3.43 -65.00 -11.39
CA LEU A 6 -4.14 -65.98 -10.51
C LEU A 6 -5.05 -65.27 -9.51
N ASN A 7 -6.30 -65.68 -9.55
CA ASN A 7 -7.38 -65.48 -8.60
C ASN A 7 -7.22 -66.35 -7.33
N SER A 8 -7.77 -65.98 -6.21
CA SER A 8 -8.38 -66.88 -5.23
C SER A 8 -9.19 -66.11 -4.16
N LYS A 9 -10.51 -66.13 -4.25
CA LYS A 9 -11.47 -66.90 -3.48
C LYS A 9 -11.65 -66.46 -2.02
N GLY A 10 -12.88 -66.06 -1.77
CA GLY A 10 -13.49 -65.65 -0.56
C GLY A 10 -13.77 -66.78 0.48
N VAL A 11 -14.04 -66.38 1.71
CA VAL A 11 -14.68 -67.20 2.75
C VAL A 11 -15.79 -66.39 3.39
N LYS A 12 -17.00 -66.92 3.28
CA LYS A 12 -18.16 -66.47 4.05
C LYS A 12 -18.16 -67.21 5.37
N VAL A 13 -18.30 -66.52 6.50
CA VAL A 13 -18.66 -67.10 7.78
C VAL A 13 -20.03 -66.62 8.21
N VAL A 14 -20.89 -67.59 8.43
CA VAL A 14 -22.26 -67.46 8.96
C VAL A 14 -22.20 -67.46 10.48
N LEU A 15 -22.82 -66.52 11.13
CA LEU A 15 -22.94 -66.52 12.59
C LEU A 15 -24.38 -66.76 12.98
N VAL A 16 -24.58 -67.77 13.77
CA VAL A 16 -25.87 -68.22 14.34
C VAL A 16 -26.20 -67.39 15.59
N ALA A 17 -27.44 -66.94 15.65
CA ALA A 17 -27.98 -66.25 16.80
C ALA A 17 -28.36 -67.22 17.93
N LEU A 18 -28.00 -66.90 19.14
CA LEU A 18 -28.59 -67.50 20.36
C LEU A 18 -29.30 -66.40 21.14
N LEU A 19 -30.62 -66.52 21.24
CA LEU A 19 -31.46 -65.79 22.17
C LEU A 19 -31.34 -66.39 23.58
N MET A 20 -30.98 -65.58 24.57
CA MET A 20 -31.33 -65.83 25.97
C MET A 20 -32.01 -64.61 26.56
N GLY A 21 -33.24 -64.77 26.97
CA GLY A 21 -33.98 -63.74 27.68
C GLY A 21 -33.57 -63.73 29.17
N ALA A 22 -33.51 -62.55 29.73
CA ALA A 22 -33.55 -62.36 31.19
C ALA A 22 -34.39 -61.11 31.51
N LEU A 23 -35.34 -61.26 32.32
CA LEU A 23 -36.20 -60.24 32.95
C LEU A 23 -35.28 -59.36 33.83
N SER A 24 -35.40 -58.04 33.72
CA SER A 24 -34.90 -57.17 34.75
C SER A 24 -35.68 -55.88 34.90
N CYS A 25 -35.81 -55.50 36.14
CA CYS A 25 -36.56 -54.41 36.72
C CYS A 25 -36.32 -53.04 36.09
N LYS A 26 -37.37 -52.24 36.02
CA LYS A 26 -37.34 -50.80 35.70
C LYS A 26 -36.70 -50.04 36.86
N GLU A 27 -35.59 -49.45 36.62
CA GLU A 27 -35.10 -48.27 37.37
C GLU A 27 -35.42 -47.03 36.60
N ALA A 28 -35.85 -45.97 37.30
CA ALA A 28 -36.18 -44.67 36.74
C ALA A 28 -34.96 -43.95 36.26
N PRO A 29 -35.02 -43.12 35.17
CA PRO A 29 -33.84 -42.40 34.66
C PRO A 29 -33.44 -41.29 35.63
N LYS A 30 -32.19 -41.31 36.09
CA LYS A 30 -31.56 -40.15 36.71
C LYS A 30 -31.28 -39.11 35.61
N GLU A 31 -31.88 -37.93 35.75
CA GLU A 31 -31.52 -36.75 34.94
C GLU A 31 -30.04 -36.44 35.15
N GLN A 32 -29.28 -36.56 34.10
CA GLN A 32 -27.91 -35.96 34.03
C GLN A 32 -28.02 -34.44 33.96
N PRO A 33 -27.17 -33.68 34.65
CA PRO A 33 -27.12 -32.23 34.49
C PRO A 33 -26.79 -31.92 33.03
N LYS A 34 -27.62 -31.07 32.39
CA LYS A 34 -27.33 -30.46 31.11
C LYS A 34 -26.04 -29.64 31.28
N ASP A 35 -24.97 -30.11 30.62
CA ASP A 35 -23.76 -29.32 30.41
C ASP A 35 -24.18 -28.07 29.60
N VAL A 36 -24.25 -26.94 30.31
CA VAL A 36 -24.46 -25.62 29.69
C VAL A 36 -23.11 -25.27 29.10
N GLY A 37 -22.88 -25.75 27.87
CA GLY A 37 -21.74 -25.37 27.09
C GLY A 37 -21.67 -23.85 27.04
N THR A 38 -20.68 -23.30 27.72
CA THR A 38 -20.25 -21.91 27.52
C THR A 38 -20.06 -21.72 26.02
N PRO A 39 -20.68 -20.73 25.36
CA PRO A 39 -20.37 -20.48 23.95
C PRO A 39 -18.90 -20.10 23.89
N GLU A 40 -18.06 -20.97 23.35
CA GLU A 40 -16.75 -20.57 22.82
C GLU A 40 -17.04 -19.54 21.72
N VAL A 41 -17.02 -18.27 22.10
CA VAL A 41 -16.88 -17.18 21.14
C VAL A 41 -15.47 -17.30 20.60
N SER A 42 -15.31 -18.12 19.57
CA SER A 42 -14.15 -18.08 18.70
C SER A 42 -14.12 -16.67 18.09
N MET A 43 -13.45 -15.75 18.77
CA MET A 43 -13.04 -14.50 18.15
C MET A 43 -12.05 -14.89 17.06
N LYS A 44 -12.53 -15.13 15.84
CA LYS A 44 -11.68 -15.02 14.65
C LYS A 44 -11.04 -13.64 14.75
N ALA A 45 -9.71 -13.60 14.91
CA ALA A 45 -8.98 -12.36 14.80
C ALA A 45 -9.33 -11.80 13.42
N THR A 46 -10.10 -10.71 13.40
CA THR A 46 -10.52 -10.09 12.14
C THR A 46 -9.28 -9.47 11.50
N GLU A 47 -9.04 -9.80 10.24
CA GLU A 47 -7.96 -9.16 9.47
C GLU A 47 -8.32 -7.68 9.24
N PRO A 48 -7.33 -6.78 9.11
CA PRO A 48 -7.60 -5.39 8.74
C PRO A 48 -8.37 -5.29 7.42
N PHE A 49 -9.18 -4.24 7.26
CA PHE A 49 -9.97 -4.01 6.04
C PHE A 49 -9.14 -3.64 4.80
N PHE A 50 -7.83 -3.49 4.95
CA PHE A 50 -6.87 -3.09 3.91
C PHE A 50 -5.72 -4.10 3.80
N LYS A 51 -4.92 -3.96 2.74
CA LYS A 51 -3.67 -4.68 2.54
C LYS A 51 -2.49 -3.78 2.93
N LEU A 52 -1.34 -4.37 3.27
CA LEU A 52 -0.13 -3.63 3.64
C LEU A 52 0.90 -3.64 2.52
N SER A 53 1.33 -2.46 2.10
CA SER A 53 2.53 -2.22 1.31
C SER A 53 3.57 -1.43 2.10
N LEU A 54 4.81 -1.50 1.66
CA LEU A 54 5.90 -0.70 2.19
C LEU A 54 6.33 0.31 1.13
N ALA A 55 6.35 1.59 1.50
CA ALA A 55 6.99 2.63 0.71
C ALA A 55 8.50 2.56 0.91
N GLN A 56 9.25 2.37 -0.18
CA GLN A 56 10.70 2.21 -0.14
C GLN A 56 11.41 3.45 0.44
N TRP A 57 10.75 4.61 0.44
CA TRP A 57 11.28 5.81 1.09
C TRP A 57 11.56 5.60 2.56
N SER A 58 10.82 4.74 3.25
CA SER A 58 11.08 4.34 4.63
C SER A 58 12.50 3.77 4.86
N MET A 59 13.19 3.39 3.78
CA MET A 59 14.57 2.86 3.79
C MET A 59 15.60 3.81 3.19
N HIS A 60 15.25 5.10 3.02
CA HIS A 60 16.11 6.03 2.26
C HIS A 60 17.50 6.25 2.89
N LYS A 61 17.63 6.21 4.22
CA LYS A 61 18.92 6.32 4.90
C LYS A 61 19.73 5.03 4.74
N MET A 62 19.11 3.86 4.93
CA MET A 62 19.77 2.58 4.67
C MET A 62 20.39 2.56 3.26
N VAL A 63 19.68 3.06 2.24
CA VAL A 63 20.17 3.06 0.87
C VAL A 63 21.22 4.16 0.63
N ARG A 64 20.96 5.39 1.07
CA ARG A 64 21.79 6.55 0.74
C ARG A 64 23.00 6.72 1.65
N GLU A 65 22.88 6.36 2.92
CA GLU A 65 23.90 6.59 3.94
C GLU A 65 24.63 5.29 4.29
N ASP A 66 23.89 4.19 4.48
CA ASP A 66 24.48 2.90 4.89
C ASP A 66 24.90 2.01 3.71
N GLY A 67 24.57 2.42 2.47
CA GLY A 67 24.98 1.72 1.26
C GLY A 67 24.24 0.40 0.99
N VAL A 68 23.06 0.23 1.57
CA VAL A 68 22.19 -0.93 1.31
C VAL A 68 21.76 -0.89 -0.17
N ASP A 69 21.89 -2.03 -0.86
CA ASP A 69 21.43 -2.16 -2.24
C ASP A 69 19.92 -2.01 -2.32
N PRO A 70 19.38 -1.02 -3.09
CA PRO A 70 17.94 -0.80 -3.21
C PRO A 70 17.19 -2.00 -3.80
N TYR A 71 17.84 -2.91 -4.52
CA TYR A 71 17.23 -4.13 -5.03
C TYR A 71 16.93 -5.18 -3.94
N THR A 72 17.49 -5.04 -2.73
CA THR A 72 17.12 -5.90 -1.59
C THR A 72 15.77 -5.56 -0.97
N PHE A 73 15.05 -4.59 -1.52
CA PHE A 73 13.78 -4.07 -1.01
C PHE A 73 12.71 -5.15 -0.83
N ALA A 74 12.52 -6.01 -1.83
CA ALA A 74 11.52 -7.07 -1.78
C ALA A 74 11.79 -8.08 -0.65
N GLU A 75 13.06 -8.48 -0.45
CA GLU A 75 13.46 -9.36 0.65
C GLU A 75 13.19 -8.74 2.02
N LYS A 76 13.61 -7.49 2.21
CA LYS A 76 13.43 -6.77 3.47
C LYS A 76 11.94 -6.57 3.78
N ALA A 77 11.16 -6.08 2.84
CA ALA A 77 9.72 -5.90 2.99
C ALA A 77 9.01 -7.21 3.36
N LYS A 78 9.38 -8.33 2.71
CA LYS A 78 8.87 -9.66 3.05
C LYS A 78 9.20 -10.06 4.48
N ASN A 79 10.46 -9.88 4.90
CA ASN A 79 10.91 -10.21 6.25
C ASN A 79 10.22 -9.36 7.32
N TRP A 80 9.84 -8.13 6.98
CA TRP A 80 9.07 -7.23 7.85
C TRP A 80 7.56 -7.43 7.75
N GLY A 81 7.07 -8.44 7.02
CA GLY A 81 5.66 -8.86 7.03
C GLY A 81 4.75 -8.09 6.07
N PHE A 82 5.30 -7.43 5.05
CA PHE A 82 4.53 -6.79 3.99
C PHE A 82 4.21 -7.75 2.85
N THR A 83 3.23 -7.35 2.02
CA THR A 83 2.83 -8.10 0.82
C THR A 83 2.94 -7.27 -0.45
N GLY A 84 2.98 -5.93 -0.33
CA GLY A 84 3.09 -4.98 -1.44
C GLY A 84 4.35 -4.13 -1.37
N LEU A 85 4.84 -3.72 -2.55
CA LEU A 85 6.05 -2.92 -2.73
C LEU A 85 5.72 -1.63 -3.46
N GLU A 86 6.11 -0.48 -2.85
CA GLU A 86 6.00 0.84 -3.44
C GLU A 86 7.41 1.39 -3.65
N TYR A 87 7.88 1.29 -4.89
CA TYR A 87 9.25 1.66 -5.24
C TYR A 87 9.43 3.17 -5.30
N VAL A 88 10.64 3.66 -4.99
CA VAL A 88 10.99 5.09 -5.09
C VAL A 88 12.06 5.28 -6.15
N SER A 89 11.71 5.94 -7.25
CA SER A 89 12.58 6.17 -8.40
C SER A 89 13.95 6.77 -8.02
N ALA A 90 13.95 7.72 -7.08
CA ALA A 90 15.15 8.44 -6.65
C ALA A 90 16.20 7.56 -5.95
N LEU A 91 15.84 6.37 -5.47
CA LEU A 91 16.79 5.44 -4.86
C LEU A 91 17.61 4.64 -5.90
N TYR A 92 17.20 4.68 -7.16
CA TYR A 92 17.88 4.02 -8.30
C TYR A 92 18.60 5.00 -9.22
N TYR A 93 18.52 6.30 -8.95
CA TYR A 93 19.08 7.34 -9.85
C TYR A 93 20.58 7.21 -10.05
N LYS A 94 21.35 6.80 -9.05
CA LYS A 94 22.79 6.61 -9.20
C LYS A 94 23.15 5.70 -10.38
N GLU A 95 22.41 4.62 -10.58
CA GLU A 95 22.59 3.67 -11.69
C GLU A 95 21.97 4.22 -12.98
N LEU A 96 20.73 4.70 -12.91
CA LEU A 96 19.96 5.09 -14.07
C LEU A 96 20.47 6.40 -14.72
N GLU A 97 20.89 7.39 -13.93
CA GLU A 97 21.50 8.64 -14.45
C GLU A 97 22.85 8.39 -15.11
N ALA A 98 23.69 7.51 -14.54
CA ALA A 98 24.95 7.12 -15.14
C ALA A 98 24.76 6.50 -16.54
N ALA A 99 23.62 5.86 -16.79
CA ALA A 99 23.22 5.30 -18.07
C ALA A 99 22.29 6.23 -18.88
N ASN A 100 22.12 7.49 -18.44
CA ASN A 100 21.25 8.50 -19.06
C ASN A 100 19.80 7.99 -19.27
N PHE A 101 19.27 7.18 -18.33
CA PHE A 101 17.96 6.53 -18.42
C PHE A 101 17.71 5.83 -19.77
N SER A 102 18.75 5.22 -20.35
CA SER A 102 18.60 4.49 -21.61
C SER A 102 17.54 3.40 -21.51
N LYS A 103 16.99 2.96 -22.64
CA LYS A 103 16.00 1.91 -22.67
C LYS A 103 16.52 0.62 -22.04
N GLU A 104 17.77 0.29 -22.27
CA GLU A 104 18.45 -0.88 -21.73
C GLU A 104 18.59 -0.79 -20.20
N ALA A 105 18.93 0.40 -19.67
CA ALA A 105 19.03 0.61 -18.23
C ALA A 105 17.66 0.52 -17.55
N MET A 106 16.62 1.13 -18.14
CA MET A 106 15.25 1.01 -17.63
C MET A 106 14.74 -0.44 -17.68
N ALA A 107 15.02 -1.17 -18.76
CA ALA A 107 14.66 -2.59 -18.85
C ALA A 107 15.40 -3.44 -17.79
N SER A 108 16.68 -3.18 -17.56
CA SER A 108 17.45 -3.86 -16.49
C SER A 108 16.91 -3.55 -15.10
N PHE A 109 16.52 -2.30 -14.83
CA PHE A 109 15.84 -1.93 -13.59
C PHE A 109 14.55 -2.74 -13.38
N VAL A 110 13.69 -2.78 -14.38
CA VAL A 110 12.43 -3.54 -14.36
C VAL A 110 12.69 -5.02 -14.13
N GLU A 111 13.64 -5.62 -14.86
CA GLU A 111 14.00 -7.03 -14.73
C GLU A 111 14.47 -7.37 -13.32
N LYS A 112 15.37 -6.57 -12.73
CA LYS A 112 15.88 -6.77 -11.37
C LYS A 112 14.76 -6.67 -10.33
N CYS A 113 13.89 -5.64 -10.41
CA CYS A 113 12.77 -5.47 -9.49
C CYS A 113 11.78 -6.65 -9.60
N ASN A 114 11.44 -7.08 -10.81
CA ASN A 114 10.54 -8.20 -11.04
C ASN A 114 11.14 -9.54 -10.57
N ALA A 115 12.44 -9.74 -10.75
CA ALA A 115 13.12 -10.95 -10.29
C ALA A 115 13.05 -11.06 -8.75
N GLU A 116 13.35 -9.96 -8.03
CA GLU A 116 13.34 -9.96 -6.58
C GLU A 116 11.90 -10.01 -6.01
N SER A 117 10.95 -9.27 -6.56
CA SER A 117 9.55 -9.36 -6.11
C SER A 117 8.98 -10.77 -6.31
N LYS A 118 9.23 -11.40 -7.45
CA LYS A 118 8.81 -12.77 -7.72
C LYS A 118 9.47 -13.79 -6.79
N LYS A 119 10.78 -13.67 -6.57
CA LYS A 119 11.56 -14.55 -5.69
C LYS A 119 11.01 -14.56 -4.27
N HIS A 120 10.57 -13.40 -3.78
CA HIS A 120 10.05 -13.25 -2.42
C HIS A 120 8.50 -13.30 -2.34
N GLY A 121 7.80 -13.52 -3.47
CA GLY A 121 6.34 -13.62 -3.52
C GLY A 121 5.65 -12.32 -3.15
N MET A 122 6.23 -11.18 -3.58
CA MET A 122 5.72 -9.84 -3.30
C MET A 122 4.97 -9.28 -4.51
N GLN A 123 3.98 -8.42 -4.27
CA GLN A 123 3.25 -7.69 -5.30
C GLN A 123 3.90 -6.31 -5.51
N ASN A 124 4.27 -5.98 -6.76
CA ASN A 124 4.62 -4.61 -7.11
C ASN A 124 3.33 -3.77 -7.14
N VAL A 125 3.29 -2.69 -6.36
CA VAL A 125 2.08 -1.88 -6.18
C VAL A 125 2.14 -0.62 -7.01
N LEU A 126 3.17 0.21 -6.81
CA LEU A 126 3.37 1.46 -7.54
C LEU A 126 4.84 1.88 -7.58
N ILE A 127 5.15 2.88 -8.41
CA ILE A 127 6.43 3.59 -8.41
C ILE A 127 6.18 5.05 -8.02
N MET A 128 6.82 5.50 -6.94
CA MET A 128 6.89 6.91 -6.54
C MET A 128 7.93 7.63 -7.38
N ILE A 129 7.52 8.65 -8.11
CA ILE A 129 8.38 9.36 -9.06
C ILE A 129 8.76 10.72 -8.50
N ASP A 130 10.05 10.98 -8.38
CA ASP A 130 10.61 12.26 -7.95
C ASP A 130 11.53 12.83 -9.04
N GLY A 131 11.79 14.16 -9.01
CA GLY A 131 12.83 14.80 -9.78
C GLY A 131 12.67 14.81 -11.31
N GLN A 132 11.46 14.58 -11.82
CA GLN A 132 11.19 14.54 -13.28
C GLN A 132 10.68 15.87 -13.85
N GLY A 133 10.68 16.94 -13.05
CA GLY A 133 10.18 18.28 -13.38
C GLY A 133 8.79 18.55 -12.83
N ASP A 134 8.39 19.82 -12.91
CA ASP A 134 7.20 20.34 -12.25
C ASP A 134 5.96 20.22 -13.16
N LEU A 135 5.06 19.31 -12.81
CA LEU A 135 3.80 19.07 -13.54
C LEU A 135 2.81 20.24 -13.44
N ALA A 136 2.94 21.09 -12.40
CA ALA A 136 2.08 22.27 -12.19
C ALA A 136 2.83 23.60 -12.49
N THR A 137 3.89 23.59 -13.30
CA THR A 137 4.53 24.83 -13.74
C THR A 137 3.67 25.58 -14.75
N PRO A 138 3.54 26.92 -14.68
CA PRO A 138 2.77 27.70 -15.64
C PRO A 138 3.42 27.75 -17.03
N ASP A 139 4.73 27.49 -17.13
CA ASP A 139 5.45 27.36 -18.40
C ASP A 139 5.03 26.08 -19.13
N ALA A 140 4.25 26.23 -20.21
CA ALA A 140 3.71 25.09 -20.95
C ALA A 140 4.78 24.19 -21.58
N GLN A 141 5.95 24.74 -21.97
CA GLN A 141 7.04 23.95 -22.56
C GLN A 141 7.74 23.12 -21.47
N LYS A 142 8.02 23.72 -20.31
CA LYS A 142 8.59 23.00 -19.16
C LYS A 142 7.62 21.94 -18.64
N ARG A 143 6.33 22.25 -18.56
CA ARG A 143 5.29 21.30 -18.15
C ARG A 143 5.21 20.10 -19.10
N LYS A 144 5.19 20.37 -20.42
CA LYS A 144 5.24 19.30 -21.42
C LYS A 144 6.49 18.42 -21.26
N LYS A 145 7.65 19.04 -21.03
CA LYS A 145 8.89 18.29 -20.79
C LYS A 145 8.84 17.46 -19.51
N ALA A 146 8.25 18.00 -18.44
CA ALA A 146 8.01 17.24 -17.20
C ALA A 146 7.11 16.02 -17.46
N VAL A 147 5.99 16.20 -18.18
CA VAL A 147 5.11 15.08 -18.56
C VAL A 147 5.89 14.01 -19.36
N GLU A 148 6.65 14.39 -20.38
CA GLU A 148 7.45 13.45 -21.19
C GLU A 148 8.51 12.72 -20.35
N ASN A 149 9.09 13.38 -19.36
CA ASN A 149 10.06 12.75 -18.46
C ASN A 149 9.45 11.66 -17.58
N HIS A 150 8.15 11.71 -17.29
CA HIS A 150 7.44 10.69 -16.54
C HIS A 150 7.10 9.44 -17.38
N TYR A 151 7.05 9.52 -18.70
CA TYR A 151 6.65 8.40 -19.57
C TYR A 151 7.44 7.12 -19.34
N LYS A 152 8.76 7.22 -19.22
CA LYS A 152 9.63 6.06 -18.94
C LYS A 152 9.27 5.33 -17.64
N TRP A 153 8.73 6.05 -16.66
CA TRP A 153 8.31 5.50 -15.38
C TRP A 153 6.91 4.87 -15.47
N VAL A 154 6.03 5.45 -16.29
CA VAL A 154 4.75 4.82 -16.63
C VAL A 154 5.00 3.48 -17.33
N ASP A 155 5.91 3.44 -18.32
CA ASP A 155 6.30 2.22 -19.02
C ASP A 155 6.91 1.20 -18.04
N ALA A 156 7.84 1.63 -17.18
CA ALA A 156 8.44 0.77 -16.17
C ALA A 156 7.39 0.21 -15.19
N ALA A 157 6.45 1.02 -14.72
CA ALA A 157 5.37 0.58 -13.83
C ALA A 157 4.48 -0.49 -14.50
N ALA A 158 4.15 -0.29 -15.78
CA ALA A 158 3.39 -1.27 -16.55
C ALA A 158 4.14 -2.60 -16.69
N ASP A 159 5.43 -2.55 -17.05
CA ASP A 159 6.29 -3.73 -17.22
C ASP A 159 6.58 -4.44 -15.88
N MET A 160 6.51 -3.71 -14.75
CA MET A 160 6.61 -4.27 -13.40
C MET A 160 5.29 -4.86 -12.90
N GLY A 161 4.18 -4.66 -13.61
CA GLY A 161 2.85 -5.08 -13.16
C GLY A 161 2.31 -4.27 -12.00
N CYS A 162 2.80 -3.04 -11.80
CA CYS A 162 2.20 -2.07 -10.89
C CYS A 162 0.83 -1.63 -11.40
N HIS A 163 -0.04 -1.15 -10.49
CA HIS A 163 -1.29 -0.54 -10.91
C HIS A 163 -1.16 0.98 -11.13
N ALA A 164 -0.14 1.62 -10.55
CA ALA A 164 -0.03 3.08 -10.55
C ALA A 164 1.41 3.59 -10.56
N ILE A 165 1.51 4.88 -10.87
CA ILE A 165 2.64 5.73 -10.49
C ILE A 165 2.13 6.80 -9.51
N ARG A 166 2.97 7.22 -8.54
CA ARG A 166 2.73 8.40 -7.71
C ARG A 166 3.60 9.55 -8.21
N VAL A 167 3.01 10.72 -8.35
CA VAL A 167 3.68 11.96 -8.75
C VAL A 167 3.49 13.06 -7.72
N ASN A 168 4.47 13.98 -7.66
CA ASN A 168 4.37 15.23 -6.91
C ASN A 168 3.85 16.32 -7.84
N LEU A 169 2.99 17.21 -7.32
CA LEU A 169 2.39 18.29 -8.09
C LEU A 169 3.01 19.64 -7.73
N SER A 170 4.32 19.73 -8.00
CA SER A 170 5.10 20.95 -7.83
C SER A 170 4.91 21.92 -9.00
N GLY A 171 5.10 23.24 -8.74
CA GLY A 171 5.02 24.25 -9.80
C GLY A 171 4.71 25.65 -9.28
N SER A 172 3.65 26.30 -9.80
CA SER A 172 3.27 27.64 -9.39
C SER A 172 2.91 27.72 -7.90
N LYS A 173 3.17 28.87 -7.30
CA LYS A 173 2.69 29.22 -5.95
C LYS A 173 1.44 30.08 -5.98
N VAL A 174 0.98 30.48 -7.18
CA VAL A 174 -0.25 31.22 -7.38
C VAL A 174 -1.40 30.20 -7.54
N PRO A 175 -2.44 30.23 -6.69
CA PRO A 175 -3.48 29.21 -6.65
C PRO A 175 -4.13 28.90 -8.01
N ASP A 176 -4.64 29.90 -8.70
CA ASP A 176 -5.35 29.69 -9.98
C ASP A 176 -4.41 29.16 -11.09
N GLU A 177 -3.17 29.64 -11.13
CA GLU A 177 -2.17 29.13 -12.07
C GLU A 177 -1.78 27.69 -11.75
N TRP A 178 -1.65 27.36 -10.46
CA TRP A 178 -1.33 26.00 -10.01
C TRP A 178 -2.45 25.05 -10.41
N VAL A 179 -3.72 25.38 -10.14
CA VAL A 179 -4.87 24.56 -10.52
C VAL A 179 -4.88 24.35 -12.04
N ALA A 180 -4.80 25.42 -12.83
CA ALA A 180 -4.86 25.34 -14.29
C ALA A 180 -3.71 24.49 -14.88
N SER A 181 -2.48 24.71 -14.38
CA SER A 181 -1.30 23.98 -14.83
C SER A 181 -1.32 22.51 -14.39
N SER A 182 -1.81 22.23 -13.17
CA SER A 182 -2.00 20.88 -12.66
C SER A 182 -2.96 20.07 -13.51
N VAL A 183 -4.11 20.66 -13.84
CA VAL A 183 -5.12 20.00 -14.68
C VAL A 183 -4.54 19.66 -16.05
N ASP A 184 -3.82 20.59 -16.70
CA ASP A 184 -3.20 20.35 -18.00
C ASP A 184 -2.11 19.26 -17.92
N GLY A 185 -1.19 19.37 -16.95
CA GLY A 185 -0.10 18.41 -16.80
C GLY A 185 -0.59 16.99 -16.49
N LEU A 186 -1.53 16.87 -15.56
CA LEU A 186 -2.10 15.57 -15.19
C LEU A 186 -2.95 14.97 -16.31
N THR A 187 -3.73 15.77 -17.04
CA THR A 187 -4.52 15.27 -18.17
C THR A 187 -3.60 14.67 -19.25
N GLN A 188 -2.49 15.34 -19.58
CA GLN A 188 -1.53 14.83 -20.55
C GLN A 188 -0.88 13.51 -20.05
N LEU A 189 -0.44 13.47 -18.78
CA LEU A 189 0.20 12.29 -18.22
C LEU A 189 -0.78 11.12 -18.07
N ALA A 190 -1.98 11.37 -17.54
CA ALA A 190 -3.00 10.33 -17.38
C ALA A 190 -3.50 9.79 -18.72
N THR A 191 -3.54 10.62 -19.77
CA THR A 191 -3.85 10.17 -21.14
C THR A 191 -2.82 9.15 -21.62
N TYR A 192 -1.53 9.43 -21.44
CA TYR A 192 -0.46 8.48 -21.79
C TYR A 192 -0.53 7.19 -20.96
N ALA A 193 -0.75 7.34 -19.65
CA ALA A 193 -0.80 6.24 -18.70
C ALA A 193 -2.00 5.30 -18.92
N LYS A 194 -3.13 5.85 -19.40
CA LYS A 194 -4.36 5.08 -19.68
C LYS A 194 -4.14 3.97 -20.69
N ASP A 195 -3.38 4.23 -21.75
CA ASP A 195 -3.06 3.24 -22.78
C ASP A 195 -2.18 2.07 -22.26
N LYS A 196 -1.61 2.26 -21.07
CA LYS A 196 -0.78 1.26 -20.36
C LYS A 196 -1.51 0.59 -19.18
N ASN A 197 -2.78 0.96 -18.94
CA ASN A 197 -3.54 0.57 -17.75
C ASN A 197 -2.86 0.98 -16.44
N ILE A 198 -2.23 2.16 -16.42
CA ILE A 198 -1.57 2.72 -15.24
C ILE A 198 -2.37 3.92 -14.74
N GLU A 199 -2.57 3.95 -13.43
CA GLU A 199 -3.15 5.09 -12.72
C GLU A 199 -2.06 6.13 -12.39
N VAL A 200 -2.44 7.41 -12.42
CA VAL A 200 -1.60 8.53 -12.01
C VAL A 200 -2.13 9.08 -10.70
N LEU A 201 -1.36 8.89 -9.64
CA LEU A 201 -1.73 9.27 -8.29
C LEU A 201 -0.98 10.52 -7.85
N VAL A 202 -1.71 11.49 -7.31
CA VAL A 202 -1.12 12.69 -6.73
C VAL A 202 -1.11 12.58 -5.21
N GLU A 203 0.09 12.68 -4.63
CA GLU A 203 0.27 12.79 -3.18
C GLU A 203 0.12 14.25 -2.73
N ASN A 204 -0.54 14.48 -1.59
CA ASN A 204 -0.38 15.74 -0.88
C ASN A 204 1.03 15.78 -0.29
N HIS A 205 1.94 16.54 -0.92
CA HIS A 205 3.39 16.51 -0.65
C HIS A 205 4.02 17.90 -0.45
N GLY A 206 3.35 18.75 0.30
CA GLY A 206 3.77 20.13 0.57
C GLY A 206 3.28 21.13 -0.49
N GLY A 207 3.33 22.40 -0.14
CA GLY A 207 2.85 23.47 -1.00
C GLY A 207 1.33 23.38 -1.25
N LEU A 208 0.90 23.80 -2.43
CA LEU A 208 -0.53 23.82 -2.77
C LEU A 208 -1.15 22.42 -2.89
N SER A 209 -0.35 21.37 -3.12
CA SER A 209 -0.88 20.00 -3.09
C SER A 209 -1.31 19.55 -1.68
N SER A 210 -0.78 20.18 -0.62
CA SER A 210 -1.22 19.98 0.77
C SER A 210 -2.50 20.75 1.15
N ASN A 211 -3.01 21.61 0.26
CA ASN A 211 -4.34 22.19 0.39
C ASN A 211 -5.36 21.24 -0.23
N ALA A 212 -6.00 20.40 0.60
CA ALA A 212 -6.86 19.32 0.13
C ALA A 212 -8.03 19.79 -0.75
N VAL A 213 -8.65 20.94 -0.45
CA VAL A 213 -9.72 21.52 -1.28
C VAL A 213 -9.19 21.79 -2.68
N MET A 214 -8.01 22.37 -2.80
CA MET A 214 -7.44 22.69 -4.12
C MET A 214 -7.05 21.43 -4.88
N LEU A 215 -6.47 20.44 -4.21
CA LEU A 215 -6.12 19.17 -4.85
C LEU A 215 -7.38 18.40 -5.29
N ALA A 216 -8.42 18.35 -4.47
CA ALA A 216 -9.72 17.78 -4.86
C ALA A 216 -10.37 18.53 -6.04
N GLU A 217 -10.24 19.85 -6.10
CA GLU A 217 -10.68 20.67 -7.26
C GLU A 217 -9.93 20.25 -8.54
N VAL A 218 -8.61 20.05 -8.46
CA VAL A 218 -7.80 19.57 -9.59
C VAL A 218 -8.31 18.20 -10.06
N MET A 219 -8.52 17.24 -9.14
CA MET A 219 -9.04 15.90 -9.49
C MET A 219 -10.41 16.00 -10.18
N THR A 220 -11.31 16.82 -9.65
CA THR A 220 -12.63 17.05 -10.23
C THR A 220 -12.55 17.62 -11.65
N LYS A 221 -11.59 18.52 -11.91
CA LYS A 221 -11.40 19.13 -13.24
C LYS A 221 -10.69 18.20 -14.22
N VAL A 222 -9.74 17.37 -13.76
CA VAL A 222 -9.12 16.34 -14.60
C VAL A 222 -10.13 15.30 -15.03
N ASN A 223 -11.00 14.87 -14.14
CA ASN A 223 -12.14 13.98 -14.40
C ASN A 223 -11.79 12.76 -15.28
N MET A 224 -10.71 12.06 -14.92
CA MET A 224 -10.26 10.82 -15.58
C MET A 224 -10.23 9.70 -14.57
N ASP A 225 -10.79 8.53 -14.90
CA ASP A 225 -10.90 7.38 -14.00
C ASP A 225 -9.53 6.82 -13.56
N ASN A 226 -8.49 7.06 -14.35
CA ASN A 226 -7.12 6.66 -14.05
C ASN A 226 -6.25 7.80 -13.48
N CYS A 227 -6.87 8.85 -12.92
CA CYS A 227 -6.17 9.92 -12.21
C CYS A 227 -6.84 10.16 -10.87
N GLY A 228 -6.09 10.04 -9.78
CA GLY A 228 -6.64 10.15 -8.44
C GLY A 228 -5.62 10.66 -7.44
N THR A 229 -5.96 10.56 -6.17
CA THR A 229 -5.09 10.96 -5.08
C THR A 229 -4.44 9.75 -4.40
N LEU A 230 -3.31 10.00 -3.76
CA LEU A 230 -2.68 9.16 -2.75
C LEU A 230 -2.61 10.01 -1.47
N PRO A 231 -3.67 10.03 -0.63
CA PRO A 231 -3.63 10.79 0.61
C PRO A 231 -2.54 10.29 1.53
N ASP A 232 -1.57 11.16 1.83
CA ASP A 232 -0.54 10.93 2.84
C ASP A 232 -1.01 11.49 4.18
N PHE A 233 -0.83 10.74 5.26
CA PHE A 233 -1.33 11.11 6.59
C PHE A 233 -0.63 12.31 7.23
N GLY A 234 0.60 12.62 6.81
CA GLY A 234 1.44 13.63 7.46
C GLY A 234 1.78 14.86 6.64
N ASN A 235 1.59 14.82 5.32
CA ASN A 235 2.06 15.86 4.41
C ASN A 235 1.03 16.99 4.18
N PHE A 236 0.63 17.68 5.26
CA PHE A 236 -0.35 18.77 5.20
C PHE A 236 0.24 20.19 5.37
N CYS A 237 1.56 20.33 5.28
CA CYS A 237 2.21 21.63 5.37
C CYS A 237 2.16 22.37 4.03
N ILE A 238 1.36 23.45 3.95
CA ILE A 238 1.23 24.31 2.76
C ILE A 238 2.43 25.26 2.66
N GLU A 239 2.84 25.88 3.76
CA GLU A 239 3.96 26.82 3.78
C GLU A 239 4.98 26.44 4.86
N ARG A 240 6.23 26.21 4.45
CA ARG A 240 7.33 25.94 5.36
C ARG A 240 8.02 27.22 5.76
N SER A 241 8.39 27.33 7.04
CA SER A 241 9.23 28.39 7.60
C SER A 241 10.55 27.82 8.11
N LYS A 242 11.40 28.69 8.68
CA LYS A 242 12.65 28.26 9.32
C LYS A 242 12.39 27.41 10.58
N ASP A 243 11.25 27.63 11.24
CA ASP A 243 10.89 27.01 12.52
C ASP A 243 9.91 25.83 12.33
N GLY A 244 9.67 25.39 11.10
CA GLY A 244 8.77 24.29 10.78
C GLY A 244 7.67 24.66 9.79
N CYS A 245 6.45 24.20 10.00
CA CYS A 245 5.30 24.54 9.16
C CYS A 245 4.66 25.85 9.61
N ALA A 246 4.63 26.86 8.73
CA ALA A 246 4.01 28.16 8.99
C ALA A 246 2.51 28.14 8.72
N GLN A 247 2.08 27.35 7.75
CA GLN A 247 0.67 27.15 7.41
C GLN A 247 0.41 25.67 7.15
N GLU A 248 -0.38 25.07 8.04
CA GLU A 248 -0.77 23.66 7.93
C GLU A 248 -2.26 23.55 7.62
N TYR A 249 -2.62 22.60 6.78
CA TYR A 249 -4.02 22.21 6.56
C TYR A 249 -4.45 21.23 7.66
N ASP A 250 -5.71 21.25 8.06
CA ASP A 250 -6.22 20.26 9.01
C ASP A 250 -6.10 18.84 8.41
N ILE A 251 -5.33 17.98 9.05
CA ILE A 251 -4.98 16.65 8.58
C ILE A 251 -6.24 15.80 8.34
N TYR A 252 -7.13 15.74 9.32
CA TYR A 252 -8.30 14.86 9.29
C TYR A 252 -9.34 15.34 8.27
N LYS A 253 -9.52 16.67 8.21
CA LYS A 253 -10.35 17.30 7.18
C LYS A 253 -9.75 17.04 5.80
N GLY A 254 -8.44 17.22 5.65
CA GLY A 254 -7.75 17.02 4.37
C GLY A 254 -7.83 15.58 3.88
N ILE A 255 -7.60 14.61 4.75
CA ILE A 255 -7.79 13.19 4.38
C ILE A 255 -9.24 12.94 3.96
N SER A 256 -10.24 13.44 4.70
CA SER A 256 -11.65 13.27 4.34
C SER A 256 -12.01 13.87 2.98
N GLU A 257 -11.39 14.98 2.61
CA GLU A 257 -11.62 15.66 1.32
C GLU A 257 -10.91 14.97 0.15
N LEU A 258 -9.76 14.30 0.39
CA LEU A 258 -9.01 13.60 -0.64
C LEU A 258 -9.49 12.17 -0.86
N MET A 259 -10.03 11.50 0.16
CA MET A 259 -10.48 10.09 0.06
C MET A 259 -11.48 9.80 -1.05
N PRO A 260 -12.44 10.69 -1.42
CA PRO A 260 -13.33 10.45 -2.58
C PRO A 260 -12.61 10.26 -3.92
N HIS A 261 -11.36 10.70 -4.03
CA HIS A 261 -10.52 10.58 -5.21
C HIS A 261 -9.37 9.58 -5.02
N ALA A 262 -9.29 8.90 -3.87
CA ALA A 262 -8.14 8.07 -3.50
C ALA A 262 -8.13 6.73 -4.24
N LEU A 263 -7.00 6.43 -4.88
CA LEU A 263 -6.70 5.14 -5.50
C LEU A 263 -5.58 4.39 -4.77
N ALA A 264 -4.83 5.08 -3.90
CA ALA A 264 -3.91 4.51 -2.92
C ALA A 264 -3.89 5.39 -1.65
N VAL A 265 -3.21 4.96 -0.58
CA VAL A 265 -3.10 5.68 0.70
C VAL A 265 -1.71 5.50 1.27
N SER A 266 -1.08 6.59 1.76
CA SER A 266 0.23 6.58 2.43
C SER A 266 0.09 6.82 3.92
N ALA A 267 0.51 5.83 4.71
CA ALA A 267 0.55 5.90 6.16
C ALA A 267 1.89 6.47 6.64
N LYS A 268 2.05 7.78 6.49
CA LYS A 268 3.17 8.52 7.07
C LYS A 268 3.21 8.35 8.58
N SER A 269 4.41 8.16 9.12
CA SER A 269 4.65 8.13 10.55
C SER A 269 6.00 8.74 10.90
N TYR A 270 6.11 9.18 12.14
CA TYR A 270 7.33 9.83 12.64
C TYR A 270 7.85 9.16 13.91
N ASN A 271 7.24 9.44 15.07
CA ASN A 271 7.71 8.96 16.34
C ASN A 271 6.60 8.24 17.11
N PHE A 272 6.98 7.34 18.00
CA PHE A 272 6.07 6.51 18.76
C PHE A 272 6.27 6.72 20.25
N ASP A 273 5.17 6.64 21.02
CA ASP A 273 5.20 6.58 22.49
C ASP A 273 5.54 5.16 22.97
N ALA A 274 5.59 5.00 24.30
CA ALA A 274 5.90 3.71 24.93
C ALA A 274 4.83 2.63 24.68
N GLU A 275 3.61 3.04 24.38
CA GLU A 275 2.47 2.18 24.08
C GLU A 275 2.38 1.82 22.59
N GLY A 276 3.28 2.37 21.75
CA GLY A 276 3.36 2.13 20.30
C GLY A 276 2.36 2.96 19.50
N ASN A 277 1.83 4.05 20.03
CA ASN A 277 1.01 4.98 19.26
C ASN A 277 1.89 6.03 18.59
N GLU A 278 1.51 6.47 17.39
CA GLU A 278 2.15 7.61 16.74
C GLU A 278 1.85 8.90 17.52
N THR A 279 2.87 9.76 17.71
CA THR A 279 2.76 10.89 18.66
C THR A 279 2.12 12.15 18.09
N LYS A 280 1.96 12.24 16.76
CA LYS A 280 1.38 13.41 16.07
C LYS A 280 0.09 13.07 15.33
N LEU A 281 -0.09 11.81 14.92
CA LEU A 281 -1.16 11.37 14.05
C LEU A 281 -2.04 10.37 14.80
N ASP A 282 -3.33 10.68 14.92
CA ASP A 282 -4.33 9.78 15.49
C ASP A 282 -4.73 8.71 14.45
N TYR A 283 -3.99 7.61 14.43
CA TYR A 283 -4.18 6.51 13.48
C TYR A 283 -5.58 5.88 13.54
N PRO A 284 -6.18 5.59 14.71
CA PRO A 284 -7.56 5.13 14.80
C PRO A 284 -8.55 6.07 14.11
N ARG A 285 -8.41 7.38 14.32
CA ARG A 285 -9.26 8.40 13.69
C ARG A 285 -9.04 8.46 12.17
N ILE A 286 -7.80 8.41 11.72
CA ILE A 286 -7.47 8.42 10.29
C ILE A 286 -8.02 7.16 9.59
N LEU A 287 -7.75 5.98 10.15
CA LEU A 287 -8.22 4.73 9.57
C LEU A 287 -9.74 4.62 9.54
N LYS A 288 -10.42 5.24 10.52
CA LYS A 288 -11.89 5.35 10.45
C LYS A 288 -12.34 6.17 9.24
N ILE A 289 -11.68 7.29 8.93
CA ILE A 289 -11.98 8.10 7.73
C ILE A 289 -11.75 7.28 6.46
N VAL A 290 -10.63 6.57 6.39
CA VAL A 290 -10.28 5.72 5.24
C VAL A 290 -11.30 4.60 5.04
N LYS A 291 -11.71 3.93 6.14
CA LYS A 291 -12.74 2.88 6.12
C LYS A 291 -14.12 3.41 5.71
N ASP A 292 -14.54 4.52 6.29
CA ASP A 292 -15.84 5.14 6.01
C ASP A 292 -15.95 5.59 4.54
N ALA A 293 -14.82 5.91 3.90
CA ALA A 293 -14.74 6.17 2.46
C ALA A 293 -14.83 4.90 1.58
N GLY A 294 -14.87 3.72 2.18
CA GLY A 294 -14.97 2.44 1.46
C GLY A 294 -13.67 1.92 0.87
N TYR A 295 -12.52 2.47 1.24
CA TYR A 295 -11.23 2.04 0.74
C TYR A 295 -10.82 0.68 1.32
N THR A 296 -10.36 -0.23 0.44
CA THR A 296 -9.92 -1.60 0.80
C THR A 296 -8.62 -2.02 0.11
N GLY A 297 -7.93 -1.06 -0.52
CA GLY A 297 -6.69 -1.27 -1.25
C GLY A 297 -5.46 -1.44 -0.34
N PHE A 298 -4.29 -1.16 -0.90
CA PHE A 298 -3.05 -1.12 -0.14
C PHE A 298 -2.93 0.21 0.64
N ILE A 299 -2.50 0.12 1.90
CA ILE A 299 -1.99 1.25 2.67
C ILE A 299 -0.48 1.08 2.76
N GLY A 300 0.26 2.03 2.18
CA GLY A 300 1.72 2.06 2.15
C GLY A 300 2.28 2.61 3.45
N VAL A 301 3.09 1.84 4.15
CA VAL A 301 3.84 2.34 5.31
C VAL A 301 4.96 3.24 4.84
N GLU A 302 5.00 4.47 5.36
CA GLU A 302 6.08 5.42 5.08
C GLU A 302 6.59 6.08 6.37
N TYR A 303 7.66 5.50 6.94
CA TYR A 303 8.30 5.99 8.15
C TYR A 303 9.36 7.04 7.85
N GLU A 304 9.26 8.21 8.47
CA GLU A 304 10.23 9.30 8.39
C GLU A 304 10.66 9.83 9.78
N GLY A 305 10.57 8.99 10.79
CA GLY A 305 10.98 9.36 12.13
C GLY A 305 12.50 9.47 12.31
N SER A 306 12.90 9.99 13.45
CA SER A 306 14.31 10.20 13.81
C SER A 306 14.74 9.56 15.12
N VAL A 307 13.80 8.96 15.85
CA VAL A 307 14.08 8.35 17.17
C VAL A 307 14.39 6.86 17.03
N LEU A 308 13.59 6.16 16.23
CA LEU A 308 13.81 4.74 15.92
C LEU A 308 14.68 4.59 14.65
N SER A 309 15.36 3.46 14.51
CA SER A 309 15.93 3.10 13.22
C SER A 309 14.83 2.93 12.17
N GLU A 310 15.16 3.03 10.86
CA GLU A 310 14.18 2.82 9.79
C GLU A 310 13.46 1.49 9.92
N GLU A 311 14.18 0.39 10.18
CA GLU A 311 13.59 -0.93 10.41
C GLU A 311 12.60 -0.93 11.59
N GLN A 312 13.00 -0.38 12.73
CA GLN A 312 12.14 -0.32 13.91
C GLN A 312 10.89 0.54 13.67
N GLY A 313 11.05 1.69 13.00
CA GLY A 313 9.94 2.58 12.68
C GLY A 313 8.97 1.98 11.65
N ILE A 314 9.48 1.28 10.64
CA ILE A 314 8.67 0.52 9.67
C ILE A 314 7.81 -0.52 10.39
N ILE A 315 8.42 -1.31 11.28
CA ILE A 315 7.72 -2.35 12.05
C ILE A 315 6.69 -1.72 13.00
N ALA A 316 7.05 -0.64 13.70
CA ALA A 316 6.12 0.06 14.60
C ALA A 316 4.91 0.61 13.85
N THR A 317 5.10 1.22 12.68
CA THR A 317 4.00 1.73 11.84
C THR A 317 3.10 0.60 11.36
N ARG A 318 3.67 -0.50 10.88
CA ARG A 318 2.94 -1.71 10.48
C ARG A 318 2.07 -2.24 11.62
N ASP A 319 2.64 -2.39 12.81
CA ASP A 319 1.96 -2.97 13.97
C ASP A 319 0.82 -2.05 14.46
N LEU A 320 1.04 -0.74 14.43
CA LEU A 320 0.00 0.25 14.75
C LEU A 320 -1.16 0.19 13.74
N LEU A 321 -0.86 0.10 12.43
CA LEU A 321 -1.88 -0.05 11.39
C LEU A 321 -2.71 -1.33 11.59
N ILE A 322 -2.04 -2.46 11.85
CA ILE A 322 -2.72 -3.74 12.08
C ILE A 322 -3.62 -3.66 13.32
N LYS A 323 -3.12 -3.11 14.42
CA LYS A 323 -3.87 -2.94 15.67
C LYS A 323 -5.12 -2.09 15.44
N ALA A 324 -4.93 -0.85 14.95
CA ALA A 324 -6.02 0.08 14.74
C ALA A 324 -7.02 -0.39 13.65
N GLY A 325 -6.52 -1.06 12.58
CA GLY A 325 -7.39 -1.63 11.54
C GLY A 325 -8.27 -2.77 12.03
N LYS A 326 -7.79 -3.61 12.95
CA LYS A 326 -8.57 -4.69 13.57
C LYS A 326 -9.64 -4.17 14.52
N GLU A 327 -9.37 -3.08 15.23
CA GLU A 327 -10.33 -2.45 16.16
C GLU A 327 -11.52 -1.82 15.43
N LEU A 328 -11.41 -1.58 14.13
CA LEU A 328 -12.46 -1.01 13.30
C LEU A 328 -13.37 -2.06 12.61
N ASN A 329 -13.08 -3.35 12.73
CA ASN A 329 -13.85 -4.42 12.05
C ASN A 329 -14.99 -4.97 12.89
#